data_d0cea5b1f69f087dd2970ee31ad03f27
#
_entry.id   d0cea5b1f69f087dd2970ee31ad03f27
#
_cell.length_a   1.000
_cell.length_b   1.000
_cell.length_c   1.000
_cell.angle_alpha   90.00
_cell.angle_beta   90.00
_cell.angle_gamma   90.00
#
_symmetry.space_group_name_H-M   'P 1'
#
loop_
_entity.id
_entity.type
_entity.pdbx_description
1 polymer ?
#
loop_
_entity_poly.entity_id
_entity_poly.type
_entity_poly.pdbx_seq_one_letter_code
_entity_poly.pdbx_strand_id
1 'polypeptide(L)'
;ISSVCAAFNLEIFKNKVKNVRIAYGGMAAIPKRAFFCEKVLSNSVITSEIIKKARQALERDFKPISDMRASGIYRMEVAKNLLEKCFTEIQQKKLIGVYV
;
A
#
# COMPACT_ATOMS: atom_id res chain seq x y z
N ILE A 1 -15.26 12.81 -4.98
CA ILE A 1 -15.38 11.76 -3.96
C ILE A 1 -14.24 10.77 -4.12
N SER A 2 -13.50 10.54 -3.05
CA SER A 2 -12.45 9.54 -3.07
C SER A 2 -13.07 8.14 -3.06
N SER A 3 -12.73 7.33 -4.06
CA SER A 3 -13.21 5.96 -4.10
C SER A 3 -12.24 4.98 -3.44
N VAL A 4 -11.03 5.41 -3.17
CA VAL A 4 -10.01 4.56 -2.56
C VAL A 4 -9.36 5.30 -1.41
N CYS A 5 -9.21 4.63 -0.28
CA CYS A 5 -8.45 5.16 0.85
C CYS A 5 -7.54 4.06 1.39
N ALA A 6 -6.50 4.46 2.10
CA ALA A 6 -5.52 3.53 2.61
C ALA A 6 -5.10 3.89 4.03
N ALA A 7 -4.82 2.88 4.81
CA ALA A 7 -4.25 3.04 6.15
C ALA A 7 -2.98 2.20 6.23
N PHE A 8 -1.90 2.82 6.68
CA PHE A 8 -0.60 2.17 6.79
C PHE A 8 -0.13 2.20 8.24
N ASN A 9 0.27 1.06 8.74
CA ASN A 9 0.87 0.94 10.06
C ASN A 9 2.21 0.26 9.84
N LEU A 10 3.30 1.03 9.99
CA LEU A 10 4.63 0.57 9.66
C LEU A 10 5.59 0.78 10.82
N GLU A 11 6.46 -0.19 11.02
CA GLU A 11 7.58 -0.07 11.93
C GLU A 11 8.84 -0.29 11.09
N ILE A 12 9.69 0.75 11.01
CA ILE A 12 10.88 0.74 10.17
C ILE A 12 12.09 1.00 11.05
N PHE A 13 13.12 0.17 10.91
CA PHE A 13 14.37 0.31 11.64
C PHE A 13 15.53 0.12 10.68
N LYS A 14 16.42 1.13 10.60
CA LYS A 14 17.57 1.12 9.70
C LYS A 14 17.17 0.81 8.26
N ASN A 15 16.14 1.51 7.79
CA ASN A 15 15.60 1.38 6.42
C ASN A 15 15.04 0.01 6.10
N LYS A 16 14.77 -0.80 7.12
CA LYS A 16 14.18 -2.12 6.96
C LYS A 16 12.81 -2.17 7.59
N VAL A 17 11.83 -2.70 6.86
CA VAL A 17 10.46 -2.83 7.37
C VAL A 17 10.41 -3.98 8.35
N LYS A 18 10.13 -3.67 9.62
CA LYS A 18 10.04 -4.69 10.68
C LYS A 18 8.62 -5.22 10.83
N ASN A 19 7.65 -4.31 10.86
CA ASN A 19 6.24 -4.68 10.89
C ASN A 19 5.50 -3.85 9.87
N VAL A 20 4.50 -4.45 9.25
CA VAL A 20 3.70 -3.77 8.24
C VAL A 20 2.27 -4.27 8.28
N ARG A 21 1.33 -3.32 8.29
CA ARG A 21 -0.09 -3.58 8.10
C ARG A 21 -0.62 -2.55 7.14
N ILE A 22 -1.23 -3.00 6.09
CA ILE A 22 -1.75 -2.14 5.03
C ILE A 22 -3.19 -2.54 4.76
N ALA A 23 -4.11 -1.59 4.90
CA ALA A 23 -5.51 -1.84 4.61
C ALA A 23 -6.03 -0.81 3.63
N TYR A 24 -6.88 -1.24 2.73
CA TYR A 24 -7.51 -0.39 1.75
C TYR A 24 -9.03 -0.45 1.88
N GLY A 25 -9.65 0.73 1.79
CA GLY A 25 -11.09 0.87 1.58
C GLY A 25 -11.35 1.21 0.12
N GLY A 26 -12.45 0.74 -0.43
CA GLY A 26 -12.82 1.03 -1.83
C GLY A 26 -12.23 0.07 -2.85
N MET A 27 -11.40 -0.89 -2.41
CA MET A 27 -10.78 -1.89 -3.29
C MET A 27 -11.51 -3.23 -3.24
N ALA A 28 -12.40 -3.42 -2.29
CA ALA A 28 -13.22 -4.60 -2.15
C ALA A 28 -14.55 -4.18 -1.54
N ALA A 29 -15.48 -5.12 -1.38
CA ALA A 29 -16.80 -4.83 -0.82
C ALA A 29 -16.72 -4.25 0.59
N ILE A 30 -15.70 -4.66 1.34
CA ILE A 30 -15.43 -4.13 2.69
C ILE A 30 -13.95 -3.75 2.76
N PRO A 31 -13.55 -2.92 3.73
CA PRO A 31 -12.11 -2.64 3.94
C PRO A 31 -11.36 -3.95 4.17
N LYS A 32 -10.20 -4.06 3.53
CA LYS A 32 -9.46 -5.32 3.51
C LYS A 32 -7.96 -5.07 3.55
N ARG A 33 -7.25 -5.94 4.26
CA ARG A 33 -5.79 -5.88 4.32
C ARG A 33 -5.17 -6.42 3.04
N ALA A 34 -4.04 -5.81 2.67
CA ALA A 34 -3.26 -6.19 1.50
C ALA A 34 -2.16 -7.18 1.92
N PHE A 35 -2.54 -8.43 2.18
CA PHE A 35 -1.62 -9.43 2.73
C PHE A 35 -0.44 -9.75 1.82
N PHE A 36 -0.65 -9.86 0.52
CA PHE A 36 0.44 -10.13 -0.42
C PHE A 36 1.43 -8.96 -0.47
N CYS A 37 0.91 -7.73 -0.47
CA CYS A 37 1.73 -6.54 -0.42
C CYS A 37 2.54 -6.49 0.88
N GLU A 38 1.90 -6.76 2.02
CA GLU A 38 2.59 -6.82 3.32
C GLU A 38 3.70 -7.85 3.31
N LYS A 39 3.46 -9.00 2.69
CA LYS A 39 4.42 -10.08 2.64
C LYS A 39 5.68 -9.70 1.86
N VAL A 40 5.51 -8.97 0.77
CA VAL A 40 6.65 -8.46 -0.01
C VAL A 40 7.48 -7.48 0.82
N LEU A 41 6.83 -6.62 1.59
CA LEU A 41 7.49 -5.57 2.35
C LEU A 41 8.10 -6.04 3.66
N SER A 42 7.53 -7.07 4.28
CA SER A 42 7.95 -7.54 5.59
C SER A 42 9.40 -7.99 5.58
N ASN A 43 10.19 -7.49 6.53
CA ASN A 43 11.62 -7.78 6.68
C ASN A 43 12.46 -7.41 5.45
N SER A 44 11.98 -6.48 4.64
CA SER A 44 12.69 -6.03 3.44
C SER A 44 13.29 -4.66 3.66
N VAL A 45 14.46 -4.44 3.02
CA VAL A 45 15.05 -3.12 2.95
C VAL A 45 14.25 -2.30 1.93
N ILE A 46 13.96 -1.06 2.26
CA ILE A 46 13.18 -0.19 1.38
C ILE A 46 14.03 0.25 0.20
N THR A 47 13.72 -0.29 -0.96
CA THR A 47 14.37 0.06 -2.23
C THR A 47 13.29 0.29 -3.28
N SER A 48 13.67 0.92 -4.39
CA SER A 48 12.72 1.13 -5.48
C SER A 48 12.20 -0.19 -6.04
N GLU A 49 13.04 -1.22 -6.04
CA GLU A 49 12.62 -2.55 -6.50
C GLU A 49 11.58 -3.18 -5.59
N ILE A 50 11.76 -3.07 -4.27
CA ILE A 50 10.80 -3.60 -3.30
C ILE A 50 9.48 -2.87 -3.40
N ILE A 51 9.52 -1.54 -3.56
CA ILE A 51 8.29 -0.77 -3.75
C ILE A 51 7.57 -1.20 -5.01
N LYS A 52 8.31 -1.42 -6.10
CA LYS A 52 7.72 -1.89 -7.35
C LYS A 52 7.06 -3.26 -7.19
N LYS A 53 7.73 -4.18 -6.50
CA LYS A 53 7.17 -5.51 -6.22
C LYS A 53 5.93 -5.42 -5.34
N ALA A 54 5.94 -4.53 -4.36
CA ALA A 54 4.79 -4.33 -3.48
C ALA A 54 3.60 -3.77 -4.26
N ARG A 55 3.84 -2.84 -5.18
CA ARG A 55 2.79 -2.32 -6.06
C ARG A 55 2.18 -3.45 -6.89
N GLN A 56 3.01 -4.32 -7.45
CA GLN A 56 2.52 -5.45 -8.23
C GLN A 56 1.74 -6.44 -7.37
N ALA A 57 2.16 -6.63 -6.12
CA ALA A 57 1.48 -7.55 -5.21
C ALA A 57 0.05 -7.10 -4.91
N LEU A 58 -0.24 -5.81 -4.99
CA LEU A 58 -1.60 -5.32 -4.80
C LEU A 58 -2.57 -5.91 -5.82
N GLU A 59 -2.09 -6.28 -7.00
CA GLU A 59 -2.94 -6.90 -8.02
C GLU A 59 -3.36 -8.31 -7.63
N ARG A 60 -2.61 -8.94 -6.73
CA ARG A 60 -2.98 -10.24 -6.16
C ARG A 60 -3.91 -10.08 -4.96
N ASP A 61 -3.78 -8.96 -4.23
CA ASP A 61 -4.63 -8.70 -3.08
C ASP A 61 -6.05 -8.30 -3.47
N PHE A 62 -6.19 -7.55 -4.56
CA PHE A 62 -7.46 -6.93 -4.91
C PHE A 62 -7.77 -7.07 -6.39
N LYS A 63 -9.07 -7.25 -6.66
CA LYS A 63 -9.63 -7.15 -8.01
C LYS A 63 -10.79 -6.18 -7.92
N PRO A 64 -10.51 -4.87 -7.92
CA PRO A 64 -11.56 -3.89 -7.66
C PRO A 64 -12.61 -3.88 -8.75
N ILE A 65 -13.86 -3.72 -8.32
CA ILE A 65 -15.00 -3.68 -9.21
C ILE A 65 -15.08 -2.29 -9.84
N SER A 66 -15.40 -2.25 -11.13
CA SER A 66 -15.71 -1.00 -11.79
C SER A 66 -17.17 -0.63 -11.52
N ASP A 67 -17.41 0.64 -11.28
CA ASP A 67 -18.76 1.16 -11.11
C ASP A 67 -18.86 2.56 -11.73
N MET A 68 -19.96 3.24 -11.47
CA MET A 68 -20.22 4.56 -12.06
C MET A 68 -19.26 5.64 -11.58
N ARG A 69 -18.56 5.42 -10.47
CA ARG A 69 -17.67 6.43 -9.89
C ARG A 69 -16.22 6.23 -10.28
N ALA A 70 -15.81 4.98 -10.49
CA ALA A 70 -14.43 4.71 -10.86
C ALA A 70 -14.30 3.33 -11.49
N SER A 71 -13.36 3.21 -12.43
CA SER A 71 -13.03 1.90 -13.01
C SER A 71 -12.13 1.13 -12.05
N GLY A 72 -12.10 -0.20 -12.22
CA GLY A 72 -11.20 -1.04 -11.45
C GLY A 72 -9.74 -0.72 -11.73
N ILE A 73 -9.42 -0.39 -12.98
CA ILE A 73 -8.06 -0.01 -13.36
C ILE A 73 -7.65 1.28 -12.65
N TYR A 74 -8.53 2.26 -12.63
CA TYR A 74 -8.27 3.53 -11.94
C TYR A 74 -8.06 3.33 -10.46
N ARG A 75 -8.91 2.52 -9.82
CA ARG A 75 -8.80 2.24 -8.39
C ARG A 75 -7.48 1.56 -8.05
N MET A 76 -7.06 0.60 -8.87
CA MET A 76 -5.79 -0.07 -8.66
C MET A 76 -4.62 0.89 -8.78
N GLU A 77 -4.66 1.80 -9.75
CA GLU A 77 -3.62 2.80 -9.92
C GLU A 77 -3.54 3.74 -8.72
N VAL A 78 -4.70 4.18 -8.21
CA VAL A 78 -4.74 5.02 -7.03
C VAL A 78 -4.17 4.28 -5.81
N ALA A 79 -4.54 3.01 -5.64
CA ALA A 79 -4.04 2.21 -4.53
C ALA A 79 -2.52 2.07 -4.58
N LYS A 80 -1.96 1.81 -5.76
CA LYS A 80 -0.52 1.71 -5.96
C LYS A 80 0.18 3.03 -5.68
N ASN A 81 -0.41 4.14 -6.10
CA ASN A 81 0.17 5.46 -5.89
C ASN A 81 0.14 5.87 -4.42
N LEU A 82 -0.90 5.49 -3.69
CA LEU A 82 -0.97 5.73 -2.25
C LEU A 82 0.14 4.98 -1.51
N LEU A 83 0.39 3.74 -1.91
CA LEU A 83 1.48 2.95 -1.33
C LEU A 83 2.82 3.62 -1.57
N GLU A 84 3.10 4.00 -2.79
CA GLU A 84 4.37 4.62 -3.15
C GLU A 84 4.54 5.96 -2.45
N LYS A 85 3.49 6.75 -2.37
CA LYS A 85 3.51 8.04 -1.68
C LYS A 85 3.88 7.86 -0.21
N CYS A 86 3.30 6.84 0.44
CA CYS A 86 3.60 6.55 1.84
C CYS A 86 5.11 6.32 2.04
N PHE A 87 5.71 5.46 1.23
CA PHE A 87 7.13 5.16 1.37
C PHE A 87 8.02 6.32 0.97
N THR A 88 7.62 7.10 -0.03
CA THR A 88 8.35 8.30 -0.41
C THR A 88 8.40 9.30 0.74
N GLU A 89 7.26 9.52 1.40
CA GLU A 89 7.20 10.43 2.53
C GLU A 89 8.02 9.95 3.71
N ILE A 90 8.00 8.65 3.98
CA ILE A 90 8.78 8.07 5.06
C ILE A 90 10.27 8.28 4.81
N GLN A 91 10.75 8.03 3.60
CA GLN A 91 12.15 8.18 3.26
C GLN A 91 12.60 9.63 3.32
N GLN A 92 11.76 10.56 2.86
CA GLN A 92 12.08 11.98 2.90
C GLN A 92 12.17 12.52 4.32
N LYS A 93 11.28 12.07 5.19
CA LYS A 93 11.20 12.54 6.58
C LYS A 93 11.96 11.65 7.53
N LYS A 94 12.43 10.49 7.07
CA LYS A 94 13.10 9.48 7.89
C LYS A 94 12.27 9.09 9.11
N LEU A 95 10.97 8.98 8.94
CA LEU A 95 10.05 8.62 10.01
C LEU A 95 10.17 7.14 10.32
N ILE A 96 10.09 6.83 11.61
CA ILE A 96 10.06 5.46 12.12
C ILE A 96 8.83 5.34 13.01
N GLY A 97 8.04 4.27 12.82
CA GLY A 97 6.89 4.03 13.66
C GLY A 97 5.60 3.86 12.87
N VAL A 98 4.51 4.36 13.43
CA VAL A 98 3.18 4.21 12.84
C VAL A 98 2.89 5.34 11.88
N TYR A 99 2.36 4.98 10.70
CA TYR A 99 1.97 5.95 9.70
C TYR A 99 0.57 5.59 9.18
N VAL A 100 -0.37 6.49 9.33
CA VAL A 100 -1.78 6.26 8.97
C VAL A 100 -2.27 7.34 8.02
#